data_d9fd14d76725fd39b7349fb1a85e0dc6
#
_entry.id   d9fd14d76725fd39b7349fb1a85e0dc6
#
_cell.length_a   1.000
_cell.length_b   1.000
_cell.length_c   1.000
_cell.angle_alpha   90.00
_cell.angle_beta   90.00
_cell.angle_gamma   90.00
#
_symmetry.space_group_name_H-M   'P 1'
#
loop_
_entity.id
_entity.type
_entity.pdbx_description
1 polymer ?
#
loop_
_entity_poly.entity_id
_entity_poly.type
_entity_poly.pdbx_seq_one_letter_code
_entity_poly.pdbx_strand_id
1 'polypeptide(L)'
;MVKPELTPSSHNAKDLVGTWALVSVVAERDGRKFDSYGPNAKGLLVFDANGRYSMILIAAGLPHFASGNRSSGTADENKAVVAGSIAHFGTYVVDETEKSFTFQIDRATFPNWEGKNNKRSFVIIGDELVFKEQHASAGGAATTIFKRAT
;
A
#
# COMPACT_ATOMS: atom_id res chain seq x y z
N MET A 1 18.82 13.08 -35.07
CA MET A 1 17.61 12.53 -34.44
C MET A 1 17.91 12.33 -32.94
N VAL A 2 17.19 13.04 -32.11
CA VAL A 2 17.37 12.96 -30.65
C VAL A 2 16.63 11.73 -30.18
N LYS A 3 17.32 10.82 -29.46
CA LYS A 3 16.66 9.69 -28.81
C LYS A 3 15.80 10.22 -27.66
N PRO A 4 14.55 9.73 -27.50
CA PRO A 4 13.77 10.12 -26.34
C PRO A 4 14.50 9.65 -25.07
N GLU A 5 14.59 10.54 -24.08
CA GLU A 5 15.12 10.16 -22.78
C GLU A 5 14.18 9.15 -22.10
N LEU A 6 14.76 8.04 -21.64
CA LEU A 6 14.02 7.08 -20.85
C LEU A 6 13.81 7.67 -19.45
N THR A 7 12.59 7.53 -18.92
CA THR A 7 12.30 7.91 -17.54
C THR A 7 13.22 7.14 -16.60
N PRO A 8 13.98 7.82 -15.73
CA PRO A 8 14.86 7.13 -14.79
C PRO A 8 14.07 6.18 -13.89
N SER A 9 14.66 5.01 -13.63
CA SER A 9 14.11 4.04 -12.68
C SER A 9 15.11 3.78 -11.56
N SER A 10 14.60 3.45 -10.38
CA SER A 10 15.41 3.21 -9.19
C SER A 10 14.85 2.09 -8.34
N HIS A 11 15.76 1.39 -7.65
CA HIS A 11 15.45 0.41 -6.62
C HIS A 11 16.24 0.72 -5.34
N ASN A 12 16.69 1.96 -5.18
CA ASN A 12 17.57 2.37 -4.10
C ASN A 12 16.79 2.76 -2.85
N ALA A 13 17.33 2.37 -1.68
CA ALA A 13 16.72 2.69 -0.39
C ALA A 13 16.51 4.18 -0.19
N LYS A 14 17.50 5.01 -0.55
CA LYS A 14 17.42 6.46 -0.39
C LYS A 14 16.29 7.09 -1.19
N ASP A 15 15.92 6.49 -2.32
CA ASP A 15 14.88 7.03 -3.18
C ASP A 15 13.48 6.65 -2.70
N LEU A 16 13.37 5.64 -1.81
CA LEU A 16 12.11 5.32 -1.14
C LEU A 16 11.75 6.33 -0.07
N VAL A 17 12.73 6.94 0.60
CA VAL A 17 12.48 7.84 1.72
C VAL A 17 11.58 9.00 1.31
N GLY A 18 10.54 9.25 2.09
CA GLY A 18 9.58 10.31 1.85
C GLY A 18 8.15 9.86 2.00
N THR A 19 7.25 10.69 1.53
CA THR A 19 5.81 10.45 1.59
C THR A 19 5.27 10.19 0.20
N TRP A 20 4.47 9.15 0.10
CA TRP A 20 3.88 8.68 -1.16
C TRP A 20 2.36 8.67 -1.02
N ALA A 21 1.65 9.19 -2.01
CA ALA A 21 0.19 9.20 -2.07
C ALA A 21 -0.31 8.09 -2.98
N LEU A 22 -1.36 7.41 -2.57
CA LEU A 22 -1.92 6.28 -3.33
C LEU A 22 -2.46 6.72 -4.68
N VAL A 23 -2.14 5.94 -5.72
CA VAL A 23 -2.74 6.05 -7.05
C VAL A 23 -3.73 4.91 -7.25
N SER A 24 -3.30 3.65 -7.08
CA SER A 24 -4.17 2.50 -7.30
C SER A 24 -3.65 1.25 -6.60
N VAL A 25 -4.59 0.35 -6.27
CA VAL A 25 -4.28 -1.01 -5.84
C VAL A 25 -5.10 -1.95 -6.71
N VAL A 26 -4.43 -2.69 -7.59
CA VAL A 26 -5.08 -3.63 -8.50
C VAL A 26 -4.73 -5.06 -8.06
N ALA A 27 -5.75 -5.79 -7.65
CA ALA A 27 -5.60 -7.21 -7.31
C ALA A 27 -5.89 -8.08 -8.52
N GLU A 28 -5.27 -9.24 -8.54
CA GLU A 28 -5.52 -10.26 -9.55
C GLU A 28 -5.82 -11.58 -8.86
N ARG A 29 -6.96 -12.17 -9.20
CA ARG A 29 -7.42 -13.43 -8.64
C ARG A 29 -8.17 -14.18 -9.73
N ASP A 30 -7.78 -15.45 -9.96
CA ASP A 30 -8.40 -16.32 -10.97
C ASP A 30 -8.42 -15.69 -12.37
N GLY A 31 -7.33 -15.00 -12.73
CA GLY A 31 -7.16 -14.35 -14.03
C GLY A 31 -7.95 -13.05 -14.19
N ARG A 32 -8.62 -12.58 -13.16
CA ARG A 32 -9.39 -11.33 -13.17
C ARG A 32 -8.68 -10.24 -12.38
N LYS A 33 -8.67 -9.03 -12.95
CA LYS A 33 -8.13 -7.83 -12.30
C LYS A 33 -9.27 -6.98 -11.78
N PHE A 34 -9.08 -6.42 -10.57
CA PHE A 34 -10.08 -5.54 -9.96
C PHE A 34 -9.39 -4.57 -8.99
N ASP A 35 -10.02 -3.42 -8.79
CA ASP A 35 -9.53 -2.44 -7.81
C ASP A 35 -9.87 -2.95 -6.40
N SER A 36 -8.84 -3.25 -5.61
CA SER A 36 -8.99 -3.82 -4.26
C SER A 36 -9.83 -2.95 -3.33
N TYR A 37 -9.74 -1.64 -3.47
CA TYR A 37 -10.43 -0.67 -2.62
C TYR A 37 -11.45 0.17 -3.40
N GLY A 38 -11.83 -0.30 -4.60
CA GLY A 38 -12.73 0.44 -5.48
C GLY A 38 -12.08 1.69 -6.08
N PRO A 39 -12.84 2.49 -6.84
CA PRO A 39 -12.33 3.71 -7.43
C PRO A 39 -12.13 4.81 -6.38
N ASN A 40 -11.17 5.69 -6.62
CA ASN A 40 -10.92 6.88 -5.81
C ASN A 40 -10.51 6.59 -4.36
N ALA A 41 -9.95 5.43 -4.06
CA ALA A 41 -9.34 5.17 -2.77
C ALA A 41 -8.17 6.15 -2.54
N LYS A 42 -7.96 6.53 -1.29
CA LYS A 42 -6.85 7.39 -0.90
C LYS A 42 -5.97 6.69 0.12
N GLY A 43 -4.73 7.08 0.19
CA GLY A 43 -3.81 6.51 1.16
C GLY A 43 -2.47 7.22 1.15
N LEU A 44 -1.72 6.94 2.17
CA LEU A 44 -0.35 7.43 2.32
C LEU A 44 0.56 6.28 2.72
N LEU A 45 1.76 6.31 2.19
CA LEU A 45 2.86 5.45 2.60
C LEU A 45 4.03 6.35 2.91
N VAL A 46 4.55 6.26 4.12
CA VAL A 46 5.69 7.07 4.56
C VAL A 46 6.84 6.12 4.89
N PHE A 47 7.98 6.37 4.27
CA PHE A 47 9.23 5.72 4.63
C PHE A 47 10.15 6.80 5.22
N ASP A 48 10.54 6.64 6.47
CA ASP A 48 11.50 7.59 7.04
C ASP A 48 12.96 7.10 6.87
N ALA A 49 13.88 8.02 7.03
CA ALA A 49 15.30 7.72 6.84
C ALA A 49 15.86 6.83 7.96
N ASN A 50 15.13 6.65 9.05
CA ASN A 50 15.55 5.83 10.19
C ASN A 50 15.08 4.38 10.09
N GLY A 51 14.48 3.99 8.96
CA GLY A 51 14.03 2.62 8.73
C GLY A 51 12.63 2.32 9.27
N ARG A 52 11.82 3.34 9.52
CA ARG A 52 10.42 3.16 9.95
C ARG A 52 9.48 3.49 8.80
N TYR A 53 8.32 2.86 8.81
CA TYR A 53 7.28 3.14 7.83
C TYR A 53 5.90 3.16 8.47
N SER A 54 4.96 3.80 7.79
CA SER A 54 3.53 3.64 8.04
C SER A 54 2.77 3.67 6.73
N MET A 55 1.72 2.86 6.62
CA MET A 55 0.87 2.80 5.45
C MET A 55 -0.60 2.82 5.86
N ILE A 56 -1.38 3.64 5.16
CA ILE A 56 -2.83 3.75 5.37
C ILE A 56 -3.51 3.82 4.02
N LEU A 57 -4.47 2.94 3.78
CA LEU A 57 -5.30 2.94 2.59
C LEU A 57 -6.76 2.95 3.01
N ILE A 58 -7.57 3.84 2.41
CA ILE A 58 -8.99 3.97 2.76
C ILE A 58 -9.79 4.15 1.47
N ALA A 59 -10.79 3.29 1.29
CA ALA A 59 -11.71 3.36 0.16
C ALA A 59 -12.55 4.64 0.23
N ALA A 60 -12.97 5.13 -0.93
CA ALA A 60 -13.96 6.19 -1.01
C ALA A 60 -15.33 5.65 -0.59
N GLY A 61 -16.18 6.52 -0.07
CA GLY A 61 -17.58 6.18 0.16
C GLY A 61 -17.85 5.20 1.29
N LEU A 62 -16.96 5.10 2.27
CA LEU A 62 -17.27 4.32 3.47
C LEU A 62 -18.52 4.90 4.16
N PRO A 63 -19.42 4.04 4.68
CA PRO A 63 -20.68 4.52 5.25
C PRO A 63 -20.42 5.34 6.51
N HIS A 64 -21.17 6.44 6.66
CA HIS A 64 -21.24 7.12 7.93
C HIS A 64 -22.01 6.23 8.92
N PHE A 65 -21.55 6.18 10.15
CA PHE A 65 -22.24 5.40 11.17
C PHE A 65 -23.50 6.14 11.61
N ALA A 66 -24.66 5.47 11.46
CA ALA A 66 -25.96 6.08 11.79
C ALA A 66 -26.02 6.53 13.25
N SER A 67 -25.35 5.81 14.15
CA SER A 67 -25.27 6.18 15.57
C SER A 67 -24.39 7.40 15.84
N GLY A 68 -23.55 7.80 14.88
CA GLY A 68 -22.53 8.83 15.11
C GLY A 68 -21.43 8.38 16.09
N ASN A 69 -21.38 7.11 16.43
CA ASN A 69 -20.43 6.54 17.41
C ASN A 69 -19.69 5.37 16.77
N ARG A 70 -18.37 5.47 16.69
CA ARG A 70 -17.50 4.44 16.09
C ARG A 70 -17.65 3.08 16.79
N SER A 71 -17.97 3.06 18.05
CA SER A 71 -18.13 1.84 18.84
C SER A 71 -19.52 1.21 18.71
N SER A 72 -20.45 1.86 18.04
CA SER A 72 -21.84 1.43 17.91
C SER A 72 -22.27 1.31 16.44
N GLY A 73 -21.38 0.79 15.61
CA GLY A 73 -21.67 0.52 14.20
C GLY A 73 -22.56 -0.70 14.04
N THR A 74 -23.39 -0.71 12.98
CA THR A 74 -24.09 -1.92 12.56
C THR A 74 -23.09 -2.94 12.01
N ALA A 75 -23.52 -4.20 11.89
CA ALA A 75 -22.67 -5.25 11.30
C ALA A 75 -22.20 -4.87 9.88
N ASP A 76 -23.09 -4.29 9.05
CA ASP A 76 -22.75 -3.89 7.69
C ASP A 76 -21.78 -2.69 7.68
N GLU A 77 -21.97 -1.71 8.57
CA GLU A 77 -21.06 -0.58 8.70
C GLU A 77 -19.65 -1.05 9.09
N ASN A 78 -19.57 -1.92 10.08
CA ASN A 78 -18.30 -2.48 10.55
C ASN A 78 -17.60 -3.28 9.44
N LYS A 79 -18.35 -4.11 8.71
CA LYS A 79 -17.83 -4.91 7.61
C LYS A 79 -17.28 -4.03 6.50
N ALA A 80 -17.99 -2.96 6.15
CA ALA A 80 -17.57 -2.04 5.09
C ALA A 80 -16.24 -1.36 5.44
N VAL A 81 -16.06 -0.95 6.69
CA VAL A 81 -14.83 -0.31 7.15
C VAL A 81 -13.66 -1.30 7.09
N VAL A 82 -13.86 -2.53 7.54
CA VAL A 82 -12.80 -3.56 7.48
C VAL A 82 -12.44 -3.88 6.03
N ALA A 83 -13.43 -4.04 5.15
CA ALA A 83 -13.19 -4.35 3.74
C ALA A 83 -12.54 -3.18 2.99
N GLY A 84 -12.83 -1.95 3.40
CA GLY A 84 -12.42 -0.75 2.68
C GLY A 84 -11.23 -0.01 3.28
N SER A 85 -10.54 -0.57 4.24
CA SER A 85 -9.39 0.09 4.85
C SER A 85 -8.35 -0.90 5.32
N ILE A 86 -7.10 -0.46 5.30
CA ILE A 86 -6.00 -1.18 5.93
C ILE A 86 -4.97 -0.16 6.42
N ALA A 87 -4.41 -0.42 7.58
CA ALA A 87 -3.32 0.37 8.12
C ALA A 87 -2.33 -0.55 8.81
N HIS A 88 -1.05 -0.29 8.61
CA HIS A 88 0.00 -0.99 9.34
C HIS A 88 1.24 -0.12 9.42
N PHE A 89 2.09 -0.42 10.38
CA PHE A 89 3.35 0.28 10.58
C PHE A 89 4.38 -0.65 11.20
N GLY A 90 5.63 -0.25 11.10
CA GLY A 90 6.75 -0.97 11.67
C GLY A 90 8.07 -0.43 11.13
N THR A 91 8.99 -1.34 10.85
CA THR A 91 10.26 -1.04 10.23
C THR A 91 10.31 -1.63 8.83
N TYR A 92 11.28 -1.19 8.04
CA TYR A 92 11.48 -1.74 6.72
C TYR A 92 12.97 -1.90 6.43
N VAL A 93 13.27 -2.87 5.60
CA VAL A 93 14.63 -3.07 5.06
C VAL A 93 14.55 -3.16 3.54
N VAL A 94 15.58 -2.65 2.87
CA VAL A 94 15.66 -2.67 1.40
C VAL A 94 16.78 -3.59 0.97
N ASP A 95 16.48 -4.46 0.01
CA ASP A 95 17.48 -5.26 -0.69
C ASP A 95 17.58 -4.74 -2.12
N GLU A 96 18.60 -3.93 -2.39
CA GLU A 96 18.77 -3.30 -3.71
C GLU A 96 19.11 -4.32 -4.79
N THR A 97 19.78 -5.40 -4.44
CA THR A 97 20.12 -6.49 -5.37
C THR A 97 18.86 -7.25 -5.81
N GLU A 98 18.01 -7.59 -4.84
CA GLU A 98 16.73 -8.28 -5.10
C GLU A 98 15.64 -7.34 -5.60
N LYS A 99 15.89 -6.04 -5.60
CA LYS A 99 14.92 -5.02 -6.00
C LYS A 99 13.63 -5.12 -5.19
N SER A 100 13.78 -5.27 -3.89
CA SER A 100 12.67 -5.49 -2.96
C SER A 100 12.84 -4.68 -1.69
N PHE A 101 11.73 -4.43 -1.01
CA PHE A 101 11.73 -4.02 0.38
C PHE A 101 10.86 -4.98 1.18
N THR A 102 11.16 -5.09 2.45
CA THR A 102 10.41 -5.96 3.36
C THR A 102 9.87 -5.11 4.50
N PHE A 103 8.55 -5.10 4.65
CA PHE A 103 7.92 -4.55 5.83
C PHE A 103 8.06 -5.55 6.98
N GLN A 104 8.59 -5.09 8.10
CA GLN A 104 8.60 -5.83 9.37
C GLN A 104 7.45 -5.23 10.18
N ILE A 105 6.31 -5.89 10.13
CA ILE A 105 5.04 -5.33 10.59
C ILE A 105 4.90 -5.45 12.10
N ASP A 106 4.81 -4.31 12.77
CA ASP A 106 4.61 -4.23 14.21
C ASP A 106 3.14 -4.41 14.58
N ARG A 107 2.28 -3.55 14.00
CA ARG A 107 0.82 -3.62 14.17
C ARG A 107 0.13 -3.43 12.82
N ALA A 108 -1.00 -4.09 12.65
CA ALA A 108 -1.81 -3.99 11.45
C ALA A 108 -3.29 -4.09 11.79
N THR A 109 -4.14 -3.40 11.01
CA THR A 109 -5.60 -3.58 11.11
C THR A 109 -6.03 -4.96 10.61
N PHE A 110 -5.18 -5.63 9.79
CA PHE A 110 -5.28 -7.04 9.52
C PHE A 110 -4.34 -7.78 10.49
N PRO A 111 -4.82 -8.28 11.64
CA PRO A 111 -3.94 -8.77 12.71
C PRO A 111 -3.09 -9.98 12.33
N ASN A 112 -3.49 -10.71 11.30
CA ASN A 112 -2.73 -11.86 10.80
C ASN A 112 -1.32 -11.48 10.33
N TRP A 113 -1.11 -10.20 10.00
CA TRP A 113 0.19 -9.70 9.55
C TRP A 113 1.12 -9.25 10.68
N GLU A 114 0.60 -9.11 11.90
CA GLU A 114 1.41 -8.64 13.04
C GLU A 114 2.58 -9.58 13.30
N GLY A 115 3.75 -9.00 13.50
CA GLY A 115 4.98 -9.74 13.77
C GLY A 115 5.55 -10.45 12.56
N LYS A 116 5.01 -10.23 11.36
CA LYS A 116 5.46 -10.90 10.14
C LYS A 116 6.28 -9.97 9.26
N ASN A 117 7.08 -10.59 8.40
CA ASN A 117 7.83 -9.93 7.36
C ASN A 117 7.07 -10.06 6.04
N ASN A 118 6.87 -8.95 5.38
CA ASN A 118 6.09 -8.89 4.14
C ASN A 118 6.98 -8.30 3.04
N LYS A 119 7.53 -9.17 2.21
CA LYS A 119 8.46 -8.79 1.14
C LYS A 119 7.70 -8.36 -0.11
N ARG A 120 8.13 -7.24 -0.69
CA ARG A 120 7.52 -6.68 -1.91
C ARG A 120 8.60 -6.30 -2.90
N SER A 121 8.46 -6.76 -4.14
CA SER A 121 9.31 -6.28 -5.23
C SER A 121 8.84 -4.88 -5.62
N PHE A 122 9.77 -3.98 -5.91
CA PHE A 122 9.42 -2.60 -6.24
C PHE A 122 10.31 -1.99 -7.30
N VAL A 123 9.81 -0.95 -7.90
CA VAL A 123 10.58 -0.03 -8.76
C VAL A 123 10.02 1.37 -8.59
N ILE A 124 10.90 2.35 -8.59
CA ILE A 124 10.54 3.77 -8.65
C ILE A 124 10.81 4.23 -10.07
N ILE A 125 9.79 4.74 -10.75
CA ILE A 125 9.88 5.25 -12.12
C ILE A 125 9.46 6.71 -12.09
N GLY A 126 10.44 7.63 -12.21
CA GLY A 126 10.16 9.05 -12.04
C GLY A 126 9.64 9.33 -10.63
N ASP A 127 8.43 9.83 -10.52
CA ASP A 127 7.77 10.13 -9.24
C ASP A 127 6.77 9.05 -8.80
N GLU A 128 6.77 7.90 -9.47
CA GLU A 128 5.88 6.78 -9.12
C GLU A 128 6.64 5.63 -8.47
N LEU A 129 6.06 5.07 -7.42
CA LEU A 129 6.50 3.86 -6.75
C LEU A 129 5.52 2.75 -7.09
N VAL A 130 6.02 1.68 -7.72
CA VAL A 130 5.21 0.50 -8.04
C VAL A 130 5.73 -0.68 -7.25
N PHE A 131 4.87 -1.36 -6.52
CA PHE A 131 5.28 -2.58 -5.83
C PHE A 131 4.21 -3.66 -5.91
N LYS A 132 4.65 -4.89 -5.72
CA LYS A 132 3.81 -6.08 -5.85
C LYS A 132 3.82 -6.87 -4.55
N GLU A 133 2.63 -7.32 -4.18
CA GLU A 133 2.38 -8.23 -3.06
C GLU A 133 1.81 -9.53 -3.63
N GLN A 134 2.49 -10.66 -3.36
CA GLN A 134 2.03 -11.97 -3.87
C GLN A 134 0.89 -12.55 -3.04
N HIS A 135 0.79 -12.15 -1.77
CA HIS A 135 -0.21 -12.68 -0.83
C HIS A 135 -0.93 -11.50 -0.17
N ALA A 136 -1.81 -10.86 -0.94
CA ALA A 136 -2.59 -9.72 -0.47
C ALA A 136 -3.54 -10.12 0.66
N SER A 137 -3.89 -9.17 1.52
CA SER A 137 -4.74 -9.41 2.70
C SER A 137 -6.13 -9.96 2.35
N ALA A 138 -6.65 -9.60 1.19
CA ALA A 138 -7.94 -10.09 0.69
C ALA A 138 -7.79 -11.29 -0.25
N GLY A 139 -6.59 -11.87 -0.37
CA GLY A 139 -6.28 -12.99 -1.25
C GLY A 139 -5.76 -12.55 -2.61
N GLY A 140 -5.07 -13.46 -3.31
CA GLY A 140 -4.49 -13.21 -4.62
C GLY A 140 -3.25 -12.32 -4.58
N ALA A 141 -2.80 -11.85 -5.73
CA ALA A 141 -1.69 -10.93 -5.88
C ALA A 141 -2.22 -9.50 -6.08
N ALA A 142 -1.46 -8.52 -5.65
CA ALA A 142 -1.83 -7.12 -5.84
C ALA A 142 -0.64 -6.30 -6.33
N THR A 143 -0.93 -5.33 -7.20
CA THR A 143 0.03 -4.32 -7.64
C THR A 143 -0.45 -2.98 -7.13
N THR A 144 0.42 -2.29 -6.40
CA THR A 144 0.11 -0.99 -5.80
C THR A 144 0.98 0.08 -6.43
N ILE A 145 0.36 1.19 -6.79
CA ILE A 145 1.04 2.35 -7.35
C ILE A 145 0.81 3.53 -6.43
N PHE A 146 1.90 4.14 -6.00
CA PHE A 146 1.93 5.39 -5.26
C PHE A 146 2.64 6.45 -6.09
N LYS A 147 2.33 7.70 -5.82
CA LYS A 147 3.02 8.84 -6.41
C LYS A 147 3.65 9.67 -5.29
N ARG A 148 4.84 10.20 -5.53
CA ARG A 148 5.50 11.03 -4.53
C ARG A 148 4.59 12.20 -4.17
N ALA A 149 4.30 12.36 -2.89
CA ALA A 149 3.49 13.47 -2.39
C ALA A 149 4.31 14.75 -2.39
N THR A 150 3.68 15.84 -2.79
CA THR A 150 4.29 17.16 -2.82
C THR A 150 3.84 18.01 -1.64
#